data_9d5d098a10ca8b466501225ca54b81a2
#
_entry.id   9d5d098a10ca8b466501225ca54b81a2
#
_cell.length_a   1.000
_cell.length_b   1.000
_cell.length_c   1.000
_cell.angle_alpha   90.00
_cell.angle_beta   90.00
_cell.angle_gamma   90.00
#
_symmetry.space_group_name_H-M   'P 1'
#
loop_
_entity.id
_entity.type
_entity.pdbx_description
1 polymer ?
#
loop_
_entity_poly.entity_id
_entity_poly.type
_entity_poly.pdbx_seq_one_letter_code
_entity_poly.pdbx_strand_id
1 'polypeptide(L)'
;MDNVSVVSYLPYKEYIPQMDYVIHHGGAGIFYQCIIYGKPALILPHDYDQYDYAVRGLEAGIALTAKREDREAIGRAFGELLARDGWSELNKFSRAAQIYQPTEILKSEIHRLLGDKEK
;
A
#
# COMPACT_ATOMS: atom_id res chain seq x y z
N MET A 1 -0.17 3.47 26.09
CA MET A 1 -0.89 4.40 25.22
C MET A 1 -2.27 3.88 24.95
N ASP A 2 -3.26 4.68 25.26
CA ASP A 2 -4.64 4.22 25.18
C ASP A 2 -5.10 3.97 23.77
N ASN A 3 -4.46 4.64 22.82
CA ASN A 3 -4.88 4.55 21.42
C ASN A 3 -4.05 3.58 20.60
N VAL A 4 -3.29 2.71 21.26
CA VAL A 4 -2.46 1.71 20.57
C VAL A 4 -2.85 0.32 21.04
N SER A 5 -3.11 -0.56 20.08
CA SER A 5 -3.37 -1.97 20.36
C SER A 5 -2.33 -2.82 19.65
N VAL A 6 -1.80 -3.81 20.33
CA VAL A 6 -0.81 -4.71 19.77
C VAL A 6 -1.42 -6.10 19.69
N VAL A 7 -1.37 -6.70 18.50
CA VAL A 7 -1.96 -8.01 18.28
C VAL A 7 -0.93 -8.93 17.65
N SER A 8 -1.06 -10.23 17.90
CA SER A 8 -0.14 -11.21 17.34
C SER A 8 -0.53 -11.68 15.94
N TYR A 9 -1.76 -11.42 15.55
CA TYR A 9 -2.26 -11.80 14.23
C TYR A 9 -3.32 -10.81 13.79
N LEU A 10 -3.26 -10.42 12.52
CA LEU A 10 -4.21 -9.43 11.99
C LEU A 10 -4.70 -9.92 10.63
N PRO A 11 -5.97 -10.34 10.53
CA PRO A 11 -6.52 -10.73 9.22
C PRO A 11 -6.77 -9.47 8.38
N TYR A 12 -5.97 -9.31 7.33
CA TYR A 12 -5.97 -8.09 6.54
C TYR A 12 -7.34 -7.79 5.92
N LYS A 13 -8.04 -8.83 5.45
CA LYS A 13 -9.32 -8.61 4.81
C LYS A 13 -10.34 -7.94 5.72
N GLU A 14 -10.23 -8.23 7.03
CA GLU A 14 -11.18 -7.66 7.99
C GLU A 14 -10.77 -6.29 8.46
N TYR A 15 -9.47 -6.04 8.59
CA TYR A 15 -8.99 -4.82 9.23
C TYR A 15 -8.60 -3.72 8.28
N ILE A 16 -8.04 -4.06 7.11
CA ILE A 16 -7.64 -3.03 6.16
C ILE A 16 -8.80 -2.11 5.77
N PRO A 17 -10.01 -2.64 5.51
CA PRO A 17 -11.12 -1.74 5.16
C PRO A 17 -11.47 -0.72 6.23
N GLN A 18 -11.09 -0.97 7.48
CA GLN A 18 -11.40 -0.08 8.59
C GLN A 18 -10.29 0.95 8.85
N MET A 19 -9.17 0.84 8.16
CA MET A 19 -8.03 1.73 8.39
C MET A 19 -8.17 2.98 7.54
N ASP A 20 -7.56 4.08 8.01
CA ASP A 20 -7.43 5.28 7.20
C ASP A 20 -6.12 5.27 6.43
N TYR A 21 -5.08 4.76 7.04
CA TYR A 21 -3.75 4.66 6.46
C TYR A 21 -3.11 3.37 6.93
N VAL A 22 -2.16 2.87 6.15
CA VAL A 22 -1.46 1.65 6.49
C VAL A 22 0.03 1.86 6.34
N ILE A 23 0.80 1.39 7.30
CA ILE A 23 2.26 1.37 7.20
C ILE A 23 2.67 -0.09 7.18
N HIS A 24 3.39 -0.49 6.15
CA HIS A 24 3.77 -1.90 6.02
C HIS A 24 5.11 -2.03 5.33
N HIS A 25 5.59 -3.26 5.22
CA HIS A 25 6.94 -3.52 4.70
C HIS A 25 6.97 -3.85 3.21
N GLY A 26 5.85 -3.91 2.56
CA GLY A 26 5.82 -4.15 1.11
C GLY A 26 5.56 -5.58 0.70
N GLY A 27 5.03 -6.40 1.59
CA GLY A 27 4.63 -7.75 1.21
C GLY A 27 3.49 -7.70 0.20
N ALA A 28 3.45 -8.69 -0.69
CA ALA A 28 2.47 -8.68 -1.79
C ALA A 28 1.04 -8.68 -1.28
N GLY A 29 0.76 -9.47 -0.25
CA GLY A 29 -0.60 -9.57 0.27
C GLY A 29 -1.15 -8.26 0.75
N ILE A 30 -0.41 -7.60 1.64
CA ILE A 30 -0.90 -6.34 2.21
C ILE A 30 -0.86 -5.23 1.17
N PHE A 31 0.11 -5.27 0.25
CA PHE A 31 0.20 -4.28 -0.83
C PHE A 31 -1.08 -4.28 -1.66
N TYR A 32 -1.51 -5.46 -2.10
CA TYR A 32 -2.73 -5.56 -2.91
C TYR A 32 -3.98 -5.23 -2.13
N GLN A 33 -4.03 -5.60 -0.85
CA GLN A 33 -5.20 -5.27 -0.04
C GLN A 33 -5.37 -3.77 0.11
N CYS A 34 -4.27 -3.03 0.28
CA CYS A 34 -4.33 -1.58 0.37
C CYS A 34 -4.89 -0.98 -0.92
N ILE A 35 -4.50 -1.53 -2.08
CA ILE A 35 -5.02 -1.04 -3.34
C ILE A 35 -6.50 -1.36 -3.49
N ILE A 36 -6.89 -2.58 -3.17
CA ILE A 36 -8.28 -3.01 -3.31
C ILE A 36 -9.20 -2.12 -2.50
N TYR A 37 -8.81 -1.80 -1.29
CA TYR A 37 -9.66 -1.01 -0.39
C TYR A 37 -9.36 0.48 -0.44
N GLY A 38 -8.46 0.90 -1.32
CA GLY A 38 -8.18 2.32 -1.52
C GLY A 38 -7.53 2.98 -0.33
N LYS A 39 -6.64 2.29 0.36
CA LYS A 39 -6.00 2.81 1.57
C LYS A 39 -4.60 3.32 1.25
N PRO A 40 -4.33 4.60 1.49
CA PRO A 40 -2.99 5.13 1.29
C PRO A 40 -2.01 4.45 2.22
N ALA A 41 -0.83 4.16 1.71
CA ALA A 41 0.15 3.39 2.47
C ALA A 41 1.52 4.03 2.44
N LEU A 42 2.25 3.85 3.53
CA LEU A 42 3.67 4.15 3.60
C LEU A 42 4.39 2.81 3.68
N ILE A 43 5.27 2.57 2.72
CA ILE A 43 5.96 1.28 2.62
C ILE A 43 7.39 1.45 3.08
N LEU A 44 7.79 0.61 4.05
CA LEU A 44 9.14 0.60 4.61
C LEU A 44 9.77 -0.75 4.24
N PRO A 45 10.32 -0.86 3.02
CA PRO A 45 10.74 -2.18 2.53
C PRO A 45 11.97 -2.72 3.23
N HIS A 46 12.06 -4.05 3.29
CA HIS A 46 13.16 -4.75 3.93
C HIS A 46 13.91 -5.63 2.94
N ASP A 47 13.18 -6.33 2.06
CA ASP A 47 13.76 -7.28 1.11
C ASP A 47 13.58 -6.80 -0.33
N TYR A 48 14.25 -7.49 -1.28
CA TYR A 48 14.23 -7.10 -2.68
C TYR A 48 12.83 -6.99 -3.26
N ASP A 49 11.99 -8.00 -3.03
CA ASP A 49 10.64 -7.96 -3.56
C ASP A 49 9.86 -6.79 -3.00
N GLN A 50 10.10 -6.49 -1.73
CA GLN A 50 9.43 -5.39 -1.06
C GLN A 50 9.86 -4.05 -1.63
N TYR A 51 11.14 -3.91 -1.96
CA TYR A 51 11.62 -2.69 -2.62
C TYR A 51 10.94 -2.49 -3.96
N ASP A 52 10.75 -3.58 -4.70
CA ASP A 52 10.09 -3.49 -5.99
C ASP A 52 8.66 -2.99 -5.85
N TYR A 53 7.90 -3.53 -4.91
CA TYR A 53 6.54 -3.05 -4.67
C TYR A 53 6.53 -1.60 -4.21
N ALA A 54 7.49 -1.22 -3.36
CA ALA A 54 7.57 0.15 -2.87
C ALA A 54 7.80 1.12 -4.03
N VAL A 55 8.73 0.80 -4.91
CA VAL A 55 9.03 1.66 -6.06
C VAL A 55 7.84 1.75 -6.99
N ARG A 56 7.20 0.62 -7.30
CA ARG A 56 6.04 0.63 -8.17
C ARG A 56 4.89 1.42 -7.57
N GLY A 57 4.68 1.28 -6.27
CA GLY A 57 3.61 2.01 -5.59
C GLY A 57 3.87 3.50 -5.62
N LEU A 58 5.11 3.90 -5.39
CA LEU A 58 5.47 5.32 -5.42
C LEU A 58 5.30 5.90 -6.80
N GLU A 59 5.80 5.20 -7.83
CA GLU A 59 5.72 5.69 -9.20
C GLU A 59 4.30 5.76 -9.71
N ALA A 60 3.46 4.84 -9.26
CA ALA A 60 2.05 4.85 -9.66
C ALA A 60 1.22 5.87 -8.89
N GLY A 61 1.78 6.50 -7.86
CA GLY A 61 1.05 7.49 -7.08
C GLY A 61 0.06 6.89 -6.10
N ILE A 62 0.29 5.66 -5.67
CA ILE A 62 -0.63 4.96 -4.78
C ILE A 62 -0.04 4.67 -3.40
N ALA A 63 1.24 4.99 -3.20
CA ALA A 63 1.88 4.77 -1.92
C ALA A 63 3.09 5.70 -1.79
N LEU A 64 3.54 5.88 -0.57
CA LEU A 64 4.80 6.56 -0.28
C LEU A 64 5.78 5.52 0.25
N THR A 65 7.07 5.86 0.25
CA THR A 65 8.08 4.95 0.74
C THR A 65 9.18 5.71 1.46
N ALA A 66 9.86 5.04 2.38
CA ALA A 66 11.02 5.57 3.06
C ALA A 66 11.89 4.40 3.51
N LYS A 67 13.17 4.66 3.69
CA LYS A 67 14.08 3.63 4.22
C LYS A 67 13.72 3.39 5.68
N ARG A 68 13.62 2.13 6.05
CA ARG A 68 13.19 1.77 7.40
C ARG A 68 14.18 2.19 8.48
N GLU A 69 15.44 2.44 8.12
CA GLU A 69 16.45 2.90 9.08
C GLU A 69 16.51 4.42 9.19
N ASP A 70 15.82 5.14 8.33
CA ASP A 70 15.91 6.60 8.26
C ASP A 70 14.70 7.23 8.95
N ARG A 71 14.87 7.55 10.21
CA ARG A 71 13.77 8.06 11.02
C ARG A 71 13.23 9.39 10.49
N GLU A 72 14.13 10.25 10.01
CA GLU A 72 13.69 11.54 9.47
C GLU A 72 12.89 11.37 8.21
N ALA A 73 13.34 10.48 7.32
CA ALA A 73 12.61 10.21 6.09
C ALA A 73 11.24 9.61 6.38
N ILE A 74 11.17 8.71 7.36
CA ILE A 74 9.90 8.13 7.78
C ILE A 74 8.96 9.21 8.27
N GLY A 75 9.46 10.13 9.11
CA GLY A 75 8.65 11.22 9.64
C GLY A 75 8.13 12.13 8.54
N ARG A 76 8.99 12.46 7.57
CA ARG A 76 8.55 13.30 6.46
C ARG A 76 7.50 12.60 5.60
N ALA A 77 7.73 11.31 5.31
CA ALA A 77 6.78 10.55 4.50
C ALA A 77 5.45 10.39 5.21
N PHE A 78 5.49 10.13 6.52
CA PHE A 78 4.27 10.01 7.29
C PHE A 78 3.50 11.33 7.31
N GLY A 79 4.23 12.44 7.45
CA GLY A 79 3.59 13.76 7.38
C GLY A 79 2.93 14.01 6.05
N GLU A 80 3.60 13.63 4.96
CA GLU A 80 3.01 13.76 3.64
C GLU A 80 1.79 12.86 3.47
N LEU A 81 1.86 11.64 4.01
CA LEU A 81 0.75 10.70 3.96
C LEU A 81 -0.50 11.30 4.56
N LEU A 82 -0.35 11.92 5.73
CA LEU A 82 -1.48 12.52 6.44
C LEU A 82 -1.96 13.81 5.79
N ALA A 83 -1.04 14.58 5.20
CA ALA A 83 -1.36 15.89 4.68
C ALA A 83 -1.89 15.87 3.25
N ARG A 84 -1.58 14.82 2.48
CA ARG A 84 -1.99 14.78 1.09
C ARG A 84 -3.50 14.73 0.98
N ASP A 85 -4.02 15.65 0.21
CA ASP A 85 -5.46 15.82 0.04
C ASP A 85 -5.90 15.10 -1.22
N GLY A 86 -6.39 13.89 -1.04
CA GLY A 86 -6.84 13.08 -2.15
C GLY A 86 -5.73 12.20 -2.71
N TRP A 87 -6.14 11.04 -3.14
CA TRP A 87 -5.24 10.02 -3.72
C TRP A 87 -5.89 9.54 -5.01
N SER A 88 -5.87 10.42 -6.03
CA SER A 88 -6.65 10.16 -7.24
C SER A 88 -6.21 8.89 -7.96
N GLU A 89 -4.90 8.62 -8.04
CA GLU A 89 -4.44 7.40 -8.69
C GLU A 89 -4.85 6.16 -7.91
N LEU A 90 -4.72 6.21 -6.58
CA LEU A 90 -5.15 5.10 -5.74
C LEU A 90 -6.65 4.85 -5.90
N ASN A 91 -7.44 5.92 -5.98
CA ASN A 91 -8.88 5.78 -6.16
C ASN A 91 -9.21 5.13 -7.49
N LYS A 92 -8.46 5.44 -8.54
CA LYS A 92 -8.64 4.79 -9.84
C LYS A 92 -8.38 3.29 -9.75
N PHE A 93 -7.30 2.90 -9.11
CA PHE A 93 -6.98 1.48 -8.94
C PHE A 93 -8.04 0.79 -8.10
N SER A 94 -8.49 1.44 -7.04
CA SER A 94 -9.50 0.86 -6.16
C SER A 94 -10.81 0.66 -6.90
N ARG A 95 -11.23 1.63 -7.70
CA ARG A 95 -12.45 1.50 -8.49
C ARG A 95 -12.34 0.37 -9.50
N ALA A 96 -11.19 0.25 -10.15
CA ALA A 96 -10.97 -0.87 -11.06
C ALA A 96 -11.08 -2.20 -10.33
N ALA A 97 -10.62 -2.25 -9.09
CA ALA A 97 -10.66 -3.47 -8.29
C ALA A 97 -12.09 -3.90 -8.00
N GLN A 98 -13.03 -2.95 -7.92
CA GLN A 98 -14.42 -3.30 -7.67
C GLN A 98 -15.05 -4.07 -8.83
N ILE A 99 -14.46 -3.95 -10.02
CA ILE A 99 -14.98 -4.60 -11.22
C ILE A 99 -14.46 -6.04 -11.33
N TYR A 100 -13.23 -6.28 -10.93
CA TYR A 100 -12.57 -7.57 -11.12
C TYR A 100 -12.78 -8.49 -9.93
N GLN A 101 -13.21 -9.68 -10.20
CA GLN A 101 -13.39 -10.77 -9.26
C GLN A 101 -13.15 -12.05 -10.05
N PRO A 102 -12.45 -13.02 -9.60
CA PRO A 102 -11.88 -13.21 -8.27
C PRO A 102 -10.52 -12.54 -8.10
N THR A 103 -9.98 -12.73 -6.90
CA THR A 103 -8.75 -12.08 -6.47
C THR A 103 -7.57 -12.31 -7.41
N GLU A 104 -7.45 -13.49 -7.99
CA GLU A 104 -6.31 -13.78 -8.85
C GLU A 104 -6.34 -12.93 -10.13
N ILE A 105 -7.52 -12.78 -10.71
CA ILE A 105 -7.66 -11.92 -11.89
C ILE A 105 -7.36 -10.47 -11.50
N LEU A 106 -7.83 -10.06 -10.33
CA LEU A 106 -7.59 -8.72 -9.82
C LEU A 106 -6.10 -8.45 -9.64
N LYS A 107 -5.39 -9.38 -9.04
CA LYS A 107 -3.94 -9.20 -8.83
C LYS A 107 -3.22 -9.06 -10.16
N SER A 108 -3.57 -9.87 -11.14
CA SER A 108 -2.96 -9.79 -12.46
C SER A 108 -3.21 -8.44 -13.09
N GLU A 109 -4.44 -7.94 -12.98
CA GLU A 109 -4.79 -6.67 -13.57
C GLU A 109 -4.06 -5.52 -12.90
N ILE A 110 -3.97 -5.55 -11.57
CA ILE A 110 -3.24 -4.52 -10.83
C ILE A 110 -1.78 -4.53 -11.24
N HIS A 111 -1.18 -5.71 -11.38
CA HIS A 111 0.21 -5.85 -11.77
C HIS A 111 0.43 -5.22 -13.15
N ARG A 112 -0.47 -5.48 -14.07
CA ARG A 112 -0.40 -4.92 -15.41
C ARG A 112 -0.49 -3.39 -15.37
N LEU A 113 -1.42 -2.86 -14.59
CA LEU A 113 -1.63 -1.42 -14.50
C LEU A 113 -0.47 -0.70 -13.84
N LEU A 114 0.26 -1.39 -12.96
CA LEU A 114 1.45 -0.82 -12.35
C LEU A 114 2.64 -0.78 -13.29
N GLY A 115 2.47 -1.31 -14.50
CA GLY A 115 3.51 -1.19 -15.50
C GLY A 115 4.66 -2.15 -15.29
N ASP A 116 4.34 -3.39 -14.97
CA ASP A 116 5.36 -4.41 -14.79
C ASP A 116 6.00 -4.73 -16.14
N LYS A 117 7.19 -4.23 -16.35
CA LYS A 117 7.84 -4.31 -17.66
C LYS A 117 8.99 -5.28 -17.72
N GLU A 118 9.29 -5.92 -16.65
CA GLU A 118 10.42 -6.84 -16.61
C GLU A 118 10.14 -8.15 -17.29
N LYS A 119 8.93 -8.34 -17.78
CA LYS A 119 8.63 -9.56 -18.50
C LYS A 119 9.53 -9.74 -19.66
#